data_12a0fbe80e7923d97815eef17cae44fb
#
_entry.id   12a0fbe80e7923d97815eef17cae44fb
#
_cell.length_a   1.000
_cell.length_b   1.000
_cell.length_c   1.000
_cell.angle_alpha   90.00
_cell.angle_beta   90.00
_cell.angle_gamma   90.00
#
_symmetry.space_group_name_H-M   'P 1'
#
loop_
_entity.id
_entity.type
_entity.pdbx_description
1 polymer ?
#
loop_
_entity_poly.entity_id
_entity_poly.type
_entity_poly.pdbx_seq_one_letter_code
_entity_poly.pdbx_strand_id
1 'polypeptide(L)'
;MQGGGLVNEQNSFWIRGQRSNSPDVLVLVDGQERDFAVLSSHEVESITVLKDAAATALYGMRAGSGAILVTTRKGAKGKPQVELTAQIIAQQPLKELKSLNAADYARQHNIARHNDNMDPLYSNYDIMNYAKNDPNSILYPNVDWADKYLKDIRWSQRYNLNIQGGTEKSTYFVNAMYTRNNGYFNTDDSHDYNTNHSAERFNIRSNIDFAVTRTTQLDVNLYGWYQSQNGPGSGAENIYKNLVTLPQGIFPEWYNDQGYTDQYGNVINAEDGKIVAGNAFRENPWAMLNRSGYFQDKQLYGSFRTKLSQDLSFITEGLKASVALSMDSRTISSIRRTITFAYYEKDATNENVLRRTREDDSMINKVDNTSSFRRTGIVAQLDYNRTFGKHGVSALAFYEQYESNDEMVLPTRFQSVNGWFGYNYDKKYGIDVIGAYQGSHKFGPGHKFGFFPTISAGWTVSNESFWKDAKKIVP
;
A
#
# COMPACT_ATOMS: atom_id res chain seq x y z
N MET A 1 8.61 7.41 4.55
CA MET A 1 8.09 6.19 3.95
C MET A 1 8.63 5.02 4.77
N GLN A 2 7.79 4.24 5.40
CA GLN A 2 8.17 2.92 5.90
C GLN A 2 7.73 1.93 4.84
N GLY A 3 8.66 1.34 4.13
CA GLY A 3 8.45 0.26 3.21
C GLY A 3 9.09 -1.00 3.79
N GLY A 4 8.30 -2.00 4.15
CA GLY A 4 8.82 -3.31 4.51
C GLY A 4 8.81 -4.21 3.28
N GLY A 5 9.82 -4.93 2.93
CA GLY A 5 10.03 -5.67 1.66
C GLY A 5 9.00 -6.74 1.26
N LEU A 6 7.79 -6.76 1.83
CA LEU A 6 6.70 -7.66 1.44
C LEU A 6 5.86 -7.08 0.29
N VAL A 7 5.22 -7.96 -0.47
CA VAL A 7 4.41 -7.60 -1.64
C VAL A 7 3.06 -7.06 -1.17
N ASN A 8 2.91 -5.89 -0.76
CA ASN A 8 1.65 -5.16 -0.52
C ASN A 8 1.79 -4.12 0.61
N GLU A 9 2.72 -3.20 0.44
CA GLU A 9 2.92 -2.18 1.45
C GLU A 9 1.91 -1.05 1.30
N GLN A 10 1.22 -0.76 2.39
CA GLN A 10 0.48 0.48 2.52
C GLN A 10 1.48 1.59 2.89
N ASN A 11 1.71 2.52 1.96
CA ASN A 11 2.50 3.71 2.23
C ASN A 11 1.68 4.69 3.08
N SER A 12 2.10 4.93 4.29
CA SER A 12 1.52 5.96 5.15
C SER A 12 2.32 7.25 5.03
N PHE A 13 1.62 8.37 4.90
CA PHE A 13 2.22 9.70 4.84
C PHE A 13 1.89 10.49 6.10
N TRP A 14 2.89 11.16 6.65
CA TRP A 14 2.72 12.08 7.76
C TRP A 14 3.31 13.44 7.40
N ILE A 15 2.56 14.48 7.68
CA ILE A 15 3.02 15.85 7.55
C ILE A 15 3.14 16.44 8.97
N ARG A 16 4.34 16.86 9.38
CA ARG A 16 4.65 17.39 10.72
C ARG A 16 4.40 16.39 11.88
N GLY A 17 4.56 15.10 11.61
CA GLY A 17 4.46 14.02 12.61
C GLY A 17 3.08 13.36 12.70
N GLN A 18 3.03 12.22 13.36
CA GLN A 18 1.82 11.44 13.60
C GLN A 18 1.22 11.85 14.94
N ARG A 19 -0.07 12.16 14.97
CA ARG A 19 -0.84 12.40 16.20
C ARG A 19 -1.88 11.30 16.37
N SER A 20 -2.09 10.82 17.59
CA SER A 20 -2.99 9.71 17.93
C SER A 20 -4.41 10.12 17.66
N ASN A 21 -5.09 10.59 17.00
CA ASN A 21 -6.46 10.95 16.64
C ASN A 21 -6.55 11.98 15.50
N SER A 22 -5.45 12.18 14.78
CA SER A 22 -5.47 13.04 13.60
C SER A 22 -6.08 12.27 12.41
N PRO A 23 -6.87 12.94 11.57
CA PRO A 23 -7.25 12.37 10.29
C PRO A 23 -5.99 12.13 9.44
N ASP A 24 -6.08 11.17 8.52
CA ASP A 24 -5.03 10.93 7.54
C ASP A 24 -4.78 12.18 6.70
N VAL A 25 -3.57 12.27 6.11
CA VAL A 25 -3.25 13.35 5.19
C VAL A 25 -4.19 13.29 3.99
N LEU A 26 -4.83 14.41 3.68
CA LEU A 26 -5.73 14.50 2.51
C LEU A 26 -4.92 14.40 1.22
N VAL A 27 -5.15 13.38 0.42
CA VAL A 27 -4.53 13.23 -0.90
C VAL A 27 -5.55 13.54 -1.98
N LEU A 28 -5.25 14.55 -2.82
CA LEU A 28 -6.10 14.94 -3.94
C LEU A 28 -5.37 14.68 -5.25
N VAL A 29 -5.91 13.78 -6.05
CA VAL A 29 -5.42 13.48 -7.41
C VAL A 29 -6.33 14.16 -8.41
N ASP A 30 -5.81 15.13 -9.15
CA ASP A 30 -6.55 16.00 -10.07
C ASP A 30 -7.79 16.65 -9.42
N GLY A 31 -7.64 17.04 -8.14
CA GLY A 31 -8.69 17.66 -7.33
C GLY A 31 -9.70 16.71 -6.69
N GLN A 32 -9.47 15.40 -6.73
CA GLN A 32 -10.33 14.41 -6.09
C GLN A 32 -9.58 13.61 -5.04
N GLU A 33 -10.23 13.36 -3.90
CA GLU A 33 -9.67 12.55 -2.84
C GLU A 33 -9.51 11.10 -3.28
N ARG A 34 -8.26 10.64 -3.29
CA ARG A 34 -7.87 9.27 -3.69
C ARG A 34 -6.71 8.79 -2.85
N ASP A 35 -6.55 7.48 -2.79
CA ASP A 35 -5.38 6.86 -2.20
C ASP A 35 -4.15 7.11 -3.09
N PHE A 36 -3.03 7.54 -2.50
CA PHE A 36 -1.77 7.72 -3.22
C PHE A 36 -1.22 6.41 -3.78
N ALA A 37 -1.48 5.29 -3.12
CA ALA A 37 -1.04 3.96 -3.54
C ALA A 37 -1.60 3.51 -4.89
N VAL A 38 -2.65 4.17 -5.39
CA VAL A 38 -3.19 3.88 -6.72
C VAL A 38 -2.34 4.45 -7.86
N LEU A 39 -1.40 5.36 -7.58
CA LEU A 39 -0.63 6.08 -8.60
C LEU A 39 0.71 5.40 -8.90
N SER A 40 1.11 5.45 -10.17
CA SER A 40 2.48 5.19 -10.62
C SER A 40 3.27 6.49 -10.75
N SER A 41 4.58 6.46 -10.47
CA SER A 41 5.46 7.61 -10.68
C SER A 41 5.50 8.10 -12.14
N HIS A 42 5.24 7.22 -13.10
CA HIS A 42 5.18 7.54 -14.53
C HIS A 42 3.95 8.35 -14.94
N GLU A 43 2.90 8.37 -14.12
CA GLU A 43 1.65 9.08 -14.36
C GLU A 43 1.63 10.48 -13.74
N VAL A 44 2.55 10.75 -12.81
CA VAL A 44 2.59 11.99 -12.03
C VAL A 44 3.37 13.06 -12.77
N GLU A 45 2.78 14.24 -12.90
CA GLU A 45 3.43 15.45 -13.40
C GLU A 45 4.04 16.28 -12.28
N SER A 46 3.26 16.50 -11.20
CA SER A 46 3.72 17.27 -10.05
C SER A 46 3.03 16.82 -8.73
N ILE A 47 3.74 17.04 -7.64
CA ILE A 47 3.22 16.84 -6.28
C ILE A 47 3.46 18.11 -5.49
N THR A 48 2.38 18.68 -4.92
CA THR A 48 2.42 19.84 -4.05
C THR A 48 1.98 19.45 -2.65
N VAL A 49 2.80 19.75 -1.64
CA VAL A 49 2.49 19.46 -0.23
C VAL A 49 2.03 20.74 0.45
N LEU A 50 0.77 20.76 0.91
CA LEU A 50 0.18 21.82 1.69
C LEU A 50 0.28 21.48 3.17
N LYS A 51 1.13 22.18 3.89
CA LYS A 51 1.42 21.90 5.32
C LYS A 51 1.03 23.03 6.28
N ASP A 52 0.74 24.21 5.75
CA ASP A 52 0.40 25.39 6.53
C ASP A 52 -1.11 25.62 6.60
N ALA A 53 -1.59 26.19 7.70
CA ALA A 53 -3.01 26.39 7.92
C ALA A 53 -3.68 27.24 6.81
N ALA A 54 -3.01 28.28 6.32
CA ALA A 54 -3.51 29.10 5.23
C ALA A 54 -3.63 28.29 3.92
N ALA A 55 -2.66 27.43 3.62
CA ALA A 55 -2.68 26.60 2.40
C ALA A 55 -3.74 25.49 2.47
N THR A 56 -4.06 24.98 3.67
CA THR A 56 -5.04 23.90 3.86
C THR A 56 -6.46 24.39 4.13
N ALA A 57 -6.63 25.68 4.48
CA ALA A 57 -7.91 26.27 4.86
C ALA A 57 -9.04 26.06 3.82
N LEU A 58 -8.70 26.05 2.54
CA LEU A 58 -9.64 25.84 1.45
C LEU A 58 -10.32 24.45 1.51
N TYR A 59 -9.65 23.46 2.11
CA TYR A 59 -10.15 22.09 2.29
C TYR A 59 -10.73 21.87 3.70
N GLY A 60 -10.71 22.89 4.56
CA GLY A 60 -11.31 22.91 5.90
C GLY A 60 -10.80 21.78 6.79
N MET A 61 -11.72 21.15 7.54
CA MET A 61 -11.38 20.12 8.51
C MET A 61 -10.76 18.85 7.90
N ARG A 62 -10.98 18.58 6.62
CA ARG A 62 -10.39 17.40 5.95
C ARG A 62 -8.87 17.49 5.80
N ALA A 63 -8.35 18.69 5.70
CA ALA A 63 -6.91 18.94 5.57
C ALA A 63 -6.23 19.30 6.89
N GLY A 64 -6.83 18.95 8.04
CA GLY A 64 -6.29 19.24 9.38
C GLY A 64 -4.90 18.64 9.65
N SER A 65 -4.54 17.56 8.97
CA SER A 65 -3.20 16.94 9.00
C SER A 65 -2.33 17.33 7.80
N GLY A 66 -2.75 18.31 7.00
CA GLY A 66 -2.11 18.70 5.75
C GLY A 66 -2.78 18.06 4.53
N ALA A 67 -2.36 18.51 3.34
CA ALA A 67 -2.85 17.95 2.09
C ALA A 67 -1.70 17.74 1.08
N ILE A 68 -1.84 16.71 0.24
CA ILE A 68 -0.97 16.41 -0.90
C ILE A 68 -1.81 16.56 -2.16
N LEU A 69 -1.42 17.50 -3.02
CA LEU A 69 -2.05 17.70 -4.32
C LEU A 69 -1.19 17.02 -5.37
N VAL A 70 -1.77 16.07 -6.08
CA VAL A 70 -1.11 15.36 -7.18
C VAL A 70 -1.76 15.76 -8.49
N THR A 71 -0.96 16.27 -9.42
CA THR A 71 -1.39 16.51 -10.79
C THR A 71 -0.87 15.38 -11.67
N THR A 72 -1.74 14.78 -12.46
CA THR A 72 -1.35 13.72 -13.40
C THR A 72 -0.96 14.31 -14.74
N ARG A 73 -0.09 13.60 -15.48
CA ARG A 73 0.40 14.03 -16.79
C ARG A 73 -0.76 14.19 -17.77
N LYS A 74 -0.68 15.25 -18.55
CA LYS A 74 -1.61 15.56 -19.63
C LYS A 74 -0.97 15.40 -21.00
N GLY A 75 -1.80 15.31 -22.04
CA GLY A 75 -1.33 15.33 -23.41
C GLY A 75 -0.75 16.70 -23.79
N ALA A 76 0.19 16.68 -24.73
CA ALA A 76 0.76 17.88 -25.33
C ALA A 76 0.43 17.94 -26.83
N LYS A 77 0.29 19.15 -27.37
CA LYS A 77 0.14 19.35 -28.82
C LYS A 77 1.39 18.87 -29.54
N GLY A 78 1.22 18.19 -30.65
CA GLY A 78 2.32 17.72 -31.49
C GLY A 78 2.12 16.30 -31.98
N LYS A 79 3.14 15.79 -32.64
CA LYS A 79 3.16 14.40 -33.12
C LYS A 79 3.12 13.43 -31.96
N PRO A 80 2.50 12.24 -32.14
CA PRO A 80 2.54 11.21 -31.12
C PRO A 80 3.97 10.87 -30.69
N GLN A 81 4.19 10.87 -29.37
CA GLN A 81 5.43 10.44 -28.73
C GLN A 81 5.12 9.15 -27.98
N VAL A 82 5.94 8.13 -28.20
CA VAL A 82 5.82 6.81 -27.56
C VAL A 82 7.09 6.55 -26.79
N GLU A 83 6.93 6.26 -25.49
CA GLU A 83 8.02 5.91 -24.59
C GLU A 83 7.72 4.53 -23.97
N LEU A 84 8.60 3.57 -24.19
CA LEU A 84 8.55 2.25 -23.58
C LEU A 84 9.71 2.08 -22.61
N THR A 85 9.40 1.77 -21.37
CA THR A 85 10.38 1.45 -20.33
C THR A 85 10.20 0.00 -19.89
N ALA A 86 11.24 -0.82 -19.97
CA ALA A 86 11.26 -2.17 -19.45
C ALA A 86 12.35 -2.29 -18.37
N GLN A 87 11.98 -2.83 -17.21
CA GLN A 87 12.86 -2.99 -16.06
C GLN A 87 12.78 -4.41 -15.52
N ILE A 88 13.94 -5.03 -15.33
CA ILE A 88 14.11 -6.26 -14.56
C ILE A 88 14.85 -5.86 -13.29
N ILE A 89 14.25 -6.14 -12.14
CA ILE A 89 14.73 -5.66 -10.84
C ILE A 89 15.12 -6.86 -10.00
N ALA A 90 16.39 -6.96 -9.63
CA ALA A 90 16.89 -7.90 -8.63
C ALA A 90 16.80 -7.22 -7.26
N GLN A 91 16.11 -7.84 -6.30
CA GLN A 91 15.98 -7.34 -4.94
C GLN A 91 16.62 -8.35 -3.98
N GLN A 92 17.56 -7.86 -3.18
CA GLN A 92 18.26 -8.64 -2.18
C GLN A 92 18.04 -7.99 -0.80
N PRO A 93 17.84 -8.77 0.28
CA PRO A 93 17.79 -8.24 1.62
C PRO A 93 19.10 -7.52 1.97
N LEU A 94 19.01 -6.32 2.56
CA LEU A 94 20.19 -5.57 3.00
C LEU A 94 20.89 -6.21 4.21
N LYS A 95 20.14 -6.96 5.02
CA LYS A 95 20.63 -7.65 6.21
C LYS A 95 19.90 -8.98 6.34
N GLU A 96 20.67 -10.04 6.41
CA GLU A 96 20.18 -11.35 6.78
C GLU A 96 20.13 -11.47 8.30
N LEU A 97 19.01 -11.96 8.84
CA LEU A 97 18.89 -12.34 10.23
C LEU A 97 19.40 -13.78 10.34
N LYS A 98 20.63 -13.92 10.84
CA LYS A 98 21.21 -15.24 11.07
C LYS A 98 20.80 -15.75 12.44
N SER A 99 20.13 -16.90 12.49
CA SER A 99 19.88 -17.64 13.71
C SER A 99 21.13 -18.39 14.15
N LEU A 100 21.23 -18.70 15.45
CA LEU A 100 22.28 -19.56 15.97
C LEU A 100 22.05 -21.00 15.48
N ASN A 101 23.14 -21.70 15.13
CA ASN A 101 23.06 -23.14 14.92
C ASN A 101 22.61 -23.85 16.20
N ALA A 102 22.16 -25.11 16.08
CA ALA A 102 21.58 -25.86 17.18
C ALA A 102 22.52 -26.01 18.38
N ALA A 103 23.83 -26.27 18.15
CA ALA A 103 24.80 -26.41 19.21
C ALA A 103 25.04 -25.10 19.96
N ASP A 104 25.18 -23.98 19.25
CA ASP A 104 25.40 -22.68 19.86
C ASP A 104 24.13 -22.20 20.58
N TYR A 105 22.96 -22.45 19.99
CA TYR A 105 21.69 -22.20 20.68
C TYR A 105 21.60 -22.97 22.02
N ALA A 106 21.92 -24.27 22.01
CA ALA A 106 21.88 -25.09 23.22
C ALA A 106 22.85 -24.57 24.30
N ARG A 107 24.07 -24.13 23.92
CA ARG A 107 25.03 -23.52 24.84
C ARG A 107 24.49 -22.21 25.43
N GLN A 108 23.99 -21.31 24.60
CA GLN A 108 23.47 -20.02 25.04
C GLN A 108 22.23 -20.19 25.91
N HIS A 109 21.36 -21.14 25.57
CA HIS A 109 20.18 -21.48 26.36
C HIS A 109 20.57 -21.97 27.77
N ASN A 110 21.59 -22.85 27.89
CA ASN A 110 22.09 -23.29 29.17
C ASN A 110 22.70 -22.16 30.00
N ILE A 111 23.43 -21.22 29.35
CA ILE A 111 23.95 -20.02 30.03
C ILE A 111 22.80 -19.16 30.57
N ALA A 112 21.75 -18.94 29.79
CA ALA A 112 20.57 -18.21 30.25
C ALA A 112 19.90 -18.88 31.45
N ARG A 113 19.70 -20.19 31.39
CA ARG A 113 19.14 -20.97 32.53
C ARG A 113 20.03 -20.89 33.78
N HIS A 114 21.35 -20.98 33.61
CA HIS A 114 22.27 -20.80 34.72
C HIS A 114 22.14 -19.43 35.40
N ASN A 115 21.99 -18.35 34.61
CA ASN A 115 21.76 -17.00 35.11
C ASN A 115 20.45 -16.87 35.90
N ASP A 116 19.45 -17.71 35.56
CA ASP A 116 18.15 -17.81 36.23
C ASP A 116 18.15 -18.81 37.40
N ASN A 117 19.32 -19.34 37.78
CA ASN A 117 19.49 -20.41 38.79
C ASN A 117 18.72 -21.70 38.48
N MET A 118 18.62 -22.04 37.22
CA MET A 118 17.99 -23.28 36.72
C MET A 118 19.05 -24.27 36.25
N ASP A 119 18.75 -25.57 36.34
CA ASP A 119 19.62 -26.60 35.78
C ASP A 119 19.71 -26.52 34.24
N PRO A 120 20.85 -26.90 33.65
CA PRO A 120 20.99 -26.98 32.19
C PRO A 120 19.92 -27.86 31.57
N LEU A 121 19.35 -27.40 30.45
CA LEU A 121 18.38 -28.20 29.70
C LEU A 121 19.07 -29.18 28.75
N TYR A 122 20.18 -28.78 28.17
CA TYR A 122 20.95 -29.58 27.23
C TYR A 122 22.19 -30.14 27.90
N SER A 123 22.37 -31.46 27.86
CA SER A 123 23.59 -32.09 28.36
C SER A 123 24.77 -31.80 27.43
N ASN A 124 26.00 -32.06 27.90
CA ASN A 124 27.20 -32.00 27.04
C ASN A 124 27.12 -32.99 25.88
N TYR A 125 26.48 -34.14 26.08
CA TYR A 125 26.24 -35.14 25.06
C TYR A 125 25.31 -34.58 23.95
N ASP A 126 24.23 -33.91 24.31
CA ASP A 126 23.32 -33.28 23.36
C ASP A 126 24.03 -32.20 22.53
N ILE A 127 24.79 -31.31 23.20
CA ILE A 127 25.54 -30.25 22.54
C ILE A 127 26.58 -30.82 21.56
N MET A 128 27.24 -31.91 21.94
CA MET A 128 28.22 -32.59 21.04
C MET A 128 27.53 -33.21 19.82
N ASN A 129 26.32 -33.76 19.97
CA ASN A 129 25.59 -34.33 18.86
C ASN A 129 25.03 -33.23 17.92
N TYR A 130 24.50 -32.12 18.46
CA TYR A 130 24.16 -30.96 17.64
C TYR A 130 25.36 -30.41 16.87
N ALA A 131 26.56 -30.42 17.48
CA ALA A 131 27.77 -29.93 16.84
C ALA A 131 28.25 -30.80 15.65
N LYS A 132 27.76 -32.04 15.53
CA LYS A 132 28.05 -32.88 14.35
C LYS A 132 27.40 -32.34 13.08
N ASN A 133 26.39 -31.52 13.24
CA ASN A 133 25.65 -30.85 12.14
C ASN A 133 25.19 -31.84 11.05
N ASP A 134 24.61 -32.97 11.47
CA ASP A 134 24.09 -33.98 10.57
C ASP A 134 22.70 -33.52 10.05
N PRO A 135 22.55 -33.18 8.78
CA PRO A 135 21.28 -32.69 8.22
C PRO A 135 20.18 -33.77 8.23
N ASN A 136 20.54 -35.05 8.38
CA ASN A 136 19.60 -36.18 8.43
C ASN A 136 19.25 -36.59 9.87
N SER A 137 19.82 -35.93 10.87
CA SER A 137 19.57 -36.29 12.26
C SER A 137 18.15 -35.90 12.68
N ILE A 138 17.39 -36.88 13.07
CA ILE A 138 16.04 -36.68 13.62
C ILE A 138 16.11 -36.25 15.11
N LEU A 139 17.08 -36.77 15.84
CA LEU A 139 17.23 -36.50 17.28
C LEU A 139 17.93 -35.17 17.56
N TYR A 140 18.89 -34.80 16.72
CA TYR A 140 19.72 -33.59 16.86
C TYR A 140 19.69 -32.79 15.58
N PRO A 141 18.48 -32.34 15.16
CA PRO A 141 18.36 -31.60 13.91
C PRO A 141 19.11 -30.27 13.98
N ASN A 142 19.54 -29.79 12.82
CA ASN A 142 20.08 -28.45 12.65
C ASN A 142 19.60 -27.89 11.32
N VAL A 143 18.44 -27.26 11.31
CA VAL A 143 17.79 -26.72 10.10
C VAL A 143 17.92 -25.21 10.09
N ASP A 144 18.70 -24.67 9.17
CA ASP A 144 18.68 -23.24 8.89
C ASP A 144 17.44 -22.90 8.06
N TRP A 145 16.38 -22.54 8.75
CA TRP A 145 15.07 -22.28 8.18
C TRP A 145 15.08 -21.11 7.20
N ALA A 146 15.84 -20.05 7.52
CA ALA A 146 15.92 -18.86 6.69
C ALA A 146 16.69 -19.15 5.39
N ASP A 147 17.88 -19.75 5.49
CA ASP A 147 18.70 -20.12 4.34
C ASP A 147 17.98 -21.08 3.39
N LYS A 148 17.23 -22.02 3.94
CA LYS A 148 16.53 -23.04 3.14
C LYS A 148 15.30 -22.51 2.41
N TYR A 149 14.50 -21.65 3.06
CA TYR A 149 13.17 -21.24 2.58
C TYR A 149 13.08 -19.81 2.10
N LEU A 150 14.13 -18.98 2.28
CA LEU A 150 14.18 -17.65 1.68
C LEU A 150 15.11 -17.67 0.46
N LYS A 151 14.71 -16.95 -0.57
CA LYS A 151 15.54 -16.71 -1.75
C LYS A 151 16.50 -15.56 -1.48
N ASP A 152 17.75 -15.71 -1.85
CA ASP A 152 18.75 -14.63 -1.79
C ASP A 152 18.34 -13.44 -2.67
N ILE A 153 17.79 -13.73 -3.83
CA ILE A 153 17.40 -12.73 -4.80
C ILE A 153 15.94 -12.96 -5.24
N ARG A 154 15.15 -11.92 -5.13
CA ARG A 154 13.81 -11.84 -5.73
C ARG A 154 13.87 -11.05 -7.02
N TRP A 155 13.25 -11.58 -8.07
CA TRP A 155 13.14 -10.92 -9.36
C TRP A 155 11.76 -10.28 -9.51
N SER A 156 11.75 -9.01 -9.94
CA SER A 156 10.53 -8.29 -10.29
C SER A 156 10.66 -7.75 -11.71
N GLN A 157 9.54 -7.63 -12.41
CA GLN A 157 9.47 -7.12 -13.77
C GLN A 157 8.49 -5.96 -13.80
N ARG A 158 8.87 -4.89 -14.52
CA ARG A 158 8.02 -3.73 -14.77
C ARG A 158 8.15 -3.30 -16.22
N TYR A 159 7.01 -3.15 -16.86
CA TYR A 159 6.89 -2.63 -18.21
C TYR A 159 5.97 -1.43 -18.17
N ASN A 160 6.40 -0.31 -18.74
CA ASN A 160 5.64 0.93 -18.78
C ASN A 160 5.64 1.50 -20.18
N LEU A 161 4.46 1.78 -20.71
CA LEU A 161 4.23 2.40 -22.00
C LEU A 161 3.52 3.73 -21.80
N ASN A 162 4.14 4.83 -22.27
CA ASN A 162 3.54 6.15 -22.34
C ASN A 162 3.32 6.53 -23.80
N ILE A 163 2.14 7.05 -24.09
CA ILE A 163 1.81 7.61 -25.40
C ILE A 163 1.17 8.97 -25.16
N GLN A 164 1.74 10.02 -25.76
CA GLN A 164 1.17 11.36 -25.67
C GLN A 164 1.22 12.06 -27.02
N GLY A 165 0.27 12.95 -27.25
CA GLY A 165 0.20 13.72 -28.47
C GLY A 165 -1.05 14.56 -28.55
N GLY A 166 -1.26 15.22 -29.68
CA GLY A 166 -2.49 15.97 -29.88
C GLY A 166 -2.41 17.02 -30.97
N THR A 167 -3.56 17.65 -31.17
CA THR A 167 -3.79 18.73 -32.12
C THR A 167 -4.22 20.00 -31.37
N GLU A 168 -4.61 21.06 -32.09
CA GLU A 168 -5.24 22.24 -31.49
C GLU A 168 -6.60 21.94 -30.83
N LYS A 169 -7.30 20.86 -31.27
CA LYS A 169 -8.64 20.51 -30.79
C LYS A 169 -8.65 19.44 -29.69
N SER A 170 -7.61 18.62 -29.63
CA SER A 170 -7.54 17.57 -28.62
C SER A 170 -6.11 17.18 -28.32
N THR A 171 -5.83 16.97 -27.03
CA THR A 171 -4.58 16.38 -26.55
C THR A 171 -4.87 15.14 -25.75
N TYR A 172 -3.94 14.18 -25.75
CA TYR A 172 -4.10 12.93 -25.04
C TYR A 172 -2.80 12.45 -24.42
N PHE A 173 -2.94 11.83 -23.25
CA PHE A 173 -1.91 11.07 -22.57
C PHE A 173 -2.49 9.71 -22.22
N VAL A 174 -1.80 8.63 -22.60
CA VAL A 174 -2.15 7.25 -22.25
C VAL A 174 -0.94 6.60 -21.61
N ASN A 175 -1.14 6.00 -20.46
CA ASN A 175 -0.15 5.17 -19.77
C ASN A 175 -0.70 3.76 -19.59
N ALA A 176 0.11 2.76 -19.89
CA ALA A 176 -0.16 1.37 -19.55
C ALA A 176 1.06 0.79 -18.82
N MET A 177 0.84 0.16 -17.67
CA MET A 177 1.91 -0.42 -16.86
C MET A 177 1.55 -1.83 -16.42
N TYR A 178 2.49 -2.74 -16.57
CA TYR A 178 2.44 -4.08 -15.99
C TYR A 178 3.58 -4.26 -15.01
N THR A 179 3.28 -4.81 -13.83
CA THR A 179 4.27 -5.14 -12.80
C THR A 179 4.03 -6.56 -12.32
N ARG A 180 5.09 -7.36 -12.25
CA ARG A 180 5.09 -8.69 -11.64
C ARG A 180 6.17 -8.74 -10.57
N ASN A 181 5.76 -9.07 -9.34
CA ASN A 181 6.64 -9.29 -8.21
C ASN A 181 6.60 -10.77 -7.84
N ASN A 182 7.70 -11.48 -7.98
CA ASN A 182 7.82 -12.86 -7.53
C ASN A 182 8.01 -12.91 -6.01
N GLY A 183 7.62 -14.01 -5.38
CA GLY A 183 7.77 -14.21 -3.95
C GLY A 183 9.20 -14.51 -3.52
N TYR A 184 9.44 -14.32 -2.21
CA TYR A 184 10.73 -14.57 -1.57
C TYR A 184 10.95 -16.01 -1.15
N PHE A 185 9.90 -16.84 -1.15
CA PHE A 185 9.99 -18.18 -0.59
C PHE A 185 10.44 -19.21 -1.63
N ASN A 186 11.20 -20.19 -1.18
CA ASN A 186 11.41 -21.45 -1.86
C ASN A 186 10.27 -22.39 -1.47
N THR A 187 9.35 -22.63 -2.38
CA THR A 187 8.22 -23.55 -2.22
C THR A 187 8.52 -24.87 -2.92
N ASP A 188 7.97 -25.98 -2.45
CA ASP A 188 7.99 -27.21 -3.21
C ASP A 188 6.78 -27.28 -4.18
N ASP A 189 6.85 -28.18 -5.16
CA ASP A 189 5.81 -28.36 -6.18
C ASP A 189 4.89 -29.54 -5.81
N SER A 190 4.73 -29.85 -4.52
CA SER A 190 3.96 -31.00 -4.03
C SER A 190 2.45 -30.86 -4.20
N HIS A 191 1.94 -29.68 -4.58
CA HIS A 191 0.52 -29.41 -4.74
C HIS A 191 0.18 -28.73 -6.08
N ASP A 192 -1.05 -28.92 -6.56
CA ASP A 192 -1.60 -28.31 -7.78
C ASP A 192 -1.86 -26.79 -7.64
N TYR A 193 -1.60 -26.20 -6.48
CA TYR A 193 -1.78 -24.78 -6.22
C TYR A 193 -0.47 -24.08 -5.83
N ASN A 194 -0.36 -22.83 -6.21
CA ASN A 194 0.84 -22.05 -5.95
C ASN A 194 0.76 -21.40 -4.55
N THR A 195 1.67 -21.78 -3.66
CA THR A 195 1.80 -21.22 -2.31
C THR A 195 2.82 -20.08 -2.23
N ASN A 196 3.59 -19.82 -3.29
CA ASN A 196 4.56 -18.74 -3.26
C ASN A 196 3.86 -17.37 -3.27
N HIS A 197 4.29 -16.48 -2.38
CA HIS A 197 3.72 -15.14 -2.27
C HIS A 197 4.14 -14.28 -3.46
N SER A 198 3.23 -14.01 -4.38
CA SER A 198 3.48 -13.22 -5.59
C SER A 198 2.35 -12.25 -5.87
N ALA A 199 2.64 -11.17 -6.61
CA ALA A 199 1.63 -10.22 -7.05
C ALA A 199 1.89 -9.76 -8.49
N GLU A 200 0.81 -9.65 -9.24
CA GLU A 200 0.78 -9.08 -10.57
C GLU A 200 -0.20 -7.92 -10.60
N ARG A 201 0.19 -6.83 -11.25
CA ARG A 201 -0.66 -5.65 -11.39
C ARG A 201 -0.57 -5.09 -12.80
N PHE A 202 -1.73 -4.77 -13.36
CA PHE A 202 -1.88 -4.06 -14.61
C PHE A 202 -2.60 -2.72 -14.34
N ASN A 203 -2.04 -1.62 -14.81
CA ASN A 203 -2.61 -0.28 -14.70
C ASN A 203 -2.83 0.30 -16.09
N ILE A 204 -3.89 1.07 -16.25
CA ILE A 204 -4.13 1.90 -17.43
C ILE A 204 -4.65 3.27 -17.01
N ARG A 205 -4.13 4.32 -17.63
CA ARG A 205 -4.62 5.70 -17.50
C ARG A 205 -4.79 6.31 -18.88
N SER A 206 -5.85 7.08 -19.04
CA SER A 206 -6.07 7.91 -20.22
C SER A 206 -6.58 9.27 -19.78
N ASN A 207 -5.86 10.33 -20.11
CA ASN A 207 -6.23 11.73 -19.93
C ASN A 207 -6.39 12.36 -21.31
N ILE A 208 -7.60 12.84 -21.61
CA ILE A 208 -7.93 13.43 -22.90
C ILE A 208 -8.58 14.78 -22.65
N ASP A 209 -8.02 15.81 -23.28
CA ASP A 209 -8.55 17.17 -23.24
C ASP A 209 -9.08 17.54 -24.63
N PHE A 210 -10.34 18.00 -24.71
CA PHE A 210 -11.00 18.41 -25.92
C PHE A 210 -11.33 19.91 -25.87
N ALA A 211 -10.89 20.69 -26.86
CA ALA A 211 -11.41 22.03 -27.12
C ALA A 211 -12.73 21.90 -27.90
N VAL A 212 -13.87 21.84 -27.18
CA VAL A 212 -15.21 21.71 -27.78
C VAL A 212 -15.56 22.94 -28.61
N THR A 213 -15.27 24.12 -28.03
CA THR A 213 -15.32 25.42 -28.73
C THR A 213 -14.05 26.22 -28.40
N ARG A 214 -13.96 27.46 -28.86
CA ARG A 214 -12.84 28.34 -28.47
C ARG A 214 -12.84 28.70 -26.98
N THR A 215 -13.98 28.59 -26.32
CA THR A 215 -14.19 28.98 -24.92
C THR A 215 -14.62 27.82 -24.05
N THR A 216 -14.93 26.64 -24.62
CA THR A 216 -15.40 25.46 -23.91
C THR A 216 -14.39 24.32 -24.03
N GLN A 217 -13.96 23.78 -22.91
CA GLN A 217 -13.03 22.64 -22.82
C GLN A 217 -13.70 21.49 -22.05
N LEU A 218 -13.54 20.28 -22.55
CA LEU A 218 -13.95 19.02 -21.90
C LEU A 218 -12.71 18.19 -21.59
N ASP A 219 -12.47 17.92 -20.31
CA ASP A 219 -11.41 17.04 -19.84
C ASP A 219 -12.04 15.70 -19.45
N VAL A 220 -11.50 14.59 -19.93
CA VAL A 220 -11.93 13.22 -19.61
C VAL A 220 -10.73 12.45 -19.08
N ASN A 221 -10.84 11.96 -17.84
CA ASN A 221 -9.81 11.18 -17.19
C ASN A 221 -10.37 9.80 -16.86
N LEU A 222 -9.72 8.76 -17.37
CA LEU A 222 -9.99 7.37 -17.09
C LEU A 222 -8.76 6.77 -16.41
N TYR A 223 -8.99 6.00 -15.37
CA TYR A 223 -7.95 5.25 -14.70
C TYR A 223 -8.49 3.92 -14.21
N GLY A 224 -7.69 2.89 -14.33
CA GLY A 224 -8.04 1.60 -13.78
C GLY A 224 -6.83 0.74 -13.52
N TRP A 225 -6.97 -0.21 -12.61
CA TRP A 225 -5.98 -1.25 -12.41
C TRP A 225 -6.64 -2.56 -11.98
N TYR A 226 -5.99 -3.62 -12.35
CA TYR A 226 -6.29 -4.97 -11.87
C TYR A 226 -5.04 -5.50 -11.16
N GLN A 227 -5.24 -6.09 -9.98
CA GLN A 227 -4.18 -6.74 -9.21
C GLN A 227 -4.62 -8.15 -8.82
N SER A 228 -3.74 -9.12 -9.02
CA SER A 228 -3.89 -10.47 -8.49
C SER A 228 -2.71 -10.75 -7.57
N GLN A 229 -3.01 -11.22 -6.37
CA GLN A 229 -2.02 -11.58 -5.37
C GLN A 229 -2.36 -12.96 -4.84
N ASN A 230 -1.37 -13.83 -4.72
CA ASN A 230 -1.51 -15.13 -4.08
C ASN A 230 -0.42 -15.37 -3.04
N GLY A 231 -0.65 -16.33 -2.19
CA GLY A 231 0.32 -16.73 -1.18
C GLY A 231 -0.16 -17.92 -0.34
N PRO A 232 0.67 -18.38 0.59
CA PRO A 232 0.39 -19.51 1.46
C PRO A 232 -0.73 -19.20 2.46
N GLY A 233 -1.49 -20.20 2.83
CA GLY A 233 -2.64 -20.08 3.76
C GLY A 233 -2.28 -19.49 5.11
N SER A 234 -1.10 -19.79 5.64
CA SER A 234 -0.58 -19.27 6.91
C SER A 234 -0.16 -17.80 6.85
N GLY A 235 -0.11 -17.20 5.66
CA GLY A 235 0.31 -15.80 5.44
C GLY A 235 1.83 -15.59 5.44
N ALA A 236 2.31 -14.76 4.52
CA ALA A 236 3.73 -14.54 4.30
C ALA A 236 4.47 -13.95 5.52
N GLU A 237 3.85 -13.01 6.23
CA GLU A 237 4.43 -12.36 7.42
C GLU A 237 4.67 -13.38 8.53
N ASN A 238 3.70 -14.25 8.77
CA ASN A 238 3.76 -15.25 9.82
C ASN A 238 4.85 -16.29 9.52
N ILE A 239 4.94 -16.71 8.25
CA ILE A 239 6.00 -17.62 7.79
C ILE A 239 7.37 -16.98 7.97
N TYR A 240 7.55 -15.74 7.48
CA TYR A 240 8.83 -15.02 7.62
C TYR A 240 9.25 -14.90 9.08
N LYS A 241 8.33 -14.52 9.97
CA LYS A 241 8.59 -14.46 11.41
C LYS A 241 9.11 -15.79 11.94
N ASN A 242 8.45 -16.91 11.61
CA ASN A 242 8.89 -18.23 12.04
C ASN A 242 10.25 -18.63 11.47
N LEU A 243 10.51 -18.37 10.18
CA LEU A 243 11.81 -18.65 9.53
C LEU A 243 12.99 -17.99 10.25
N VAL A 244 12.81 -16.75 10.75
CA VAL A 244 13.92 -15.99 11.36
C VAL A 244 14.01 -16.11 12.89
N THR A 245 12.97 -16.64 13.57
CA THR A 245 12.95 -16.73 15.03
C THR A 245 12.99 -18.16 15.56
N LEU A 246 12.72 -19.16 14.71
CA LEU A 246 12.72 -20.55 15.13
C LEU A 246 14.14 -21.05 15.35
N PRO A 247 14.48 -21.67 16.53
CA PRO A 247 15.78 -22.27 16.73
C PRO A 247 16.01 -23.44 15.78
N GLN A 248 17.22 -23.55 15.24
CA GLN A 248 17.58 -24.55 14.23
C GLN A 248 17.46 -25.99 14.73
N GLY A 249 17.63 -26.22 16.04
CA GLY A 249 17.63 -27.54 16.67
C GLY A 249 16.30 -27.98 17.29
N ILE A 250 15.18 -27.26 17.05
CA ILE A 250 13.92 -27.53 17.78
C ILE A 250 13.21 -28.80 17.29
N PHE A 251 13.22 -29.06 15.99
CA PHE A 251 12.69 -30.26 15.35
C PHE A 251 13.26 -30.39 13.92
N PRO A 252 13.26 -31.60 13.31
CA PRO A 252 13.63 -31.77 11.91
C PRO A 252 12.58 -31.11 11.00
N GLU A 253 12.87 -30.98 9.72
CA GLU A 253 11.96 -30.43 8.73
C GLU A 253 10.68 -31.28 8.62
N TRP A 254 10.85 -32.59 8.51
CA TRP A 254 9.81 -33.62 8.55
C TRP A 254 10.39 -34.96 9.00
N TYR A 255 9.50 -35.89 9.34
CA TYR A 255 9.85 -37.30 9.48
C TYR A 255 9.50 -38.04 8.19
N ASN A 256 10.42 -38.88 7.72
CA ASN A 256 10.13 -39.77 6.61
C ASN A 256 9.10 -40.79 7.01
N ASP A 257 8.25 -41.25 6.09
CA ASP A 257 7.31 -42.35 6.31
C ASP A 257 8.09 -43.64 6.37
N GLN A 258 8.39 -44.11 7.61
CA GLN A 258 9.13 -45.32 7.90
C GLN A 258 8.31 -46.27 8.79
N GLY A 259 6.98 -46.16 8.74
CA GLY A 259 6.10 -47.03 9.57
C GLY A 259 6.04 -46.60 11.03
N TYR A 260 6.15 -45.29 11.32
CA TYR A 260 5.93 -44.75 12.65
C TYR A 260 4.50 -45.06 13.14
N THR A 261 4.39 -45.28 14.44
CA THR A 261 3.08 -45.36 15.12
C THR A 261 2.85 -44.11 15.96
N ASP A 262 1.58 -43.78 16.17
CA ASP A 262 1.19 -42.75 17.14
C ASP A 262 1.28 -43.33 18.58
N GLN A 263 1.01 -42.49 19.57
CA GLN A 263 1.01 -42.87 20.99
C GLN A 263 -0.08 -43.94 21.35
N TYR A 264 -0.98 -44.22 20.42
CA TYR A 264 -2.04 -45.25 20.60
C TYR A 264 -1.75 -46.52 19.81
N GLY A 265 -0.60 -46.59 19.09
CA GLY A 265 -0.20 -47.74 18.31
C GLY A 265 -0.75 -47.77 16.89
N ASN A 266 -1.41 -46.71 16.41
CA ASN A 266 -1.89 -46.62 15.00
C ASN A 266 -0.73 -46.24 14.09
N VAL A 267 -0.66 -46.88 12.93
CA VAL A 267 0.33 -46.48 11.89
C VAL A 267 -0.01 -45.09 11.35
N ILE A 268 0.98 -44.21 11.35
CA ILE A 268 0.85 -42.85 10.78
C ILE A 268 1.13 -42.94 9.30
N ASN A 269 0.11 -42.63 8.50
CA ASN A 269 0.24 -42.53 7.05
C ASN A 269 0.57 -41.06 6.67
N ALA A 270 1.69 -40.84 5.99
CA ALA A 270 2.08 -39.53 5.52
C ALA A 270 1.58 -39.32 4.09
N GLU A 271 0.94 -38.18 3.85
CA GLU A 271 0.82 -37.68 2.47
C GLU A 271 2.24 -37.34 1.94
N ASP A 272 2.56 -37.73 0.71
CA ASP A 272 3.87 -37.53 0.06
C ASP A 272 5.09 -38.11 0.83
N GLY A 273 4.87 -39.10 1.70
CA GLY A 273 5.95 -39.71 2.49
C GLY A 273 6.59 -38.79 3.53
N LYS A 274 5.96 -37.68 3.89
CA LYS A 274 6.48 -36.70 4.86
C LYS A 274 5.49 -36.43 5.99
N ILE A 275 5.89 -36.74 7.23
CA ILE A 275 5.12 -36.44 8.44
C ILE A 275 5.61 -35.11 9.00
N VAL A 276 4.70 -34.17 9.22
CA VAL A 276 5.06 -32.83 9.69
C VAL A 276 5.65 -32.87 11.09
N ALA A 277 6.92 -32.51 11.22
CA ALA A 277 7.61 -32.41 12.49
C ALA A 277 7.28 -31.08 13.18
N GLY A 278 7.12 -31.10 14.51
CA GLY A 278 6.86 -29.90 15.30
C GLY A 278 6.42 -30.19 16.71
N ASN A 279 6.13 -29.15 17.48
CA ASN A 279 5.58 -29.27 18.81
C ASN A 279 4.45 -28.25 19.05
N ALA A 280 3.79 -28.32 20.21
CA ALA A 280 2.62 -27.51 20.55
C ALA A 280 2.88 -25.97 20.52
N PHE A 281 4.13 -25.54 20.62
CA PHE A 281 4.50 -24.12 20.76
C PHE A 281 5.15 -23.52 19.52
N ARG A 282 5.48 -24.35 18.51
CA ARG A 282 6.22 -23.90 17.33
C ARG A 282 5.58 -24.46 16.07
N GLU A 283 5.39 -23.57 15.10
CA GLU A 283 4.87 -23.94 13.80
C GLU A 283 6.01 -24.30 12.86
N ASN A 284 5.89 -25.39 12.14
CA ASN A 284 6.89 -25.86 11.17
C ASN A 284 6.83 -24.98 9.90
N PRO A 285 7.91 -24.22 9.56
CA PRO A 285 7.89 -23.32 8.42
C PRO A 285 7.67 -24.01 7.08
N TRP A 286 8.22 -25.23 6.89
CA TRP A 286 7.97 -26.01 5.69
C TRP A 286 6.49 -26.29 5.49
N ALA A 287 5.82 -26.75 6.54
CA ALA A 287 4.41 -27.08 6.48
C ALA A 287 3.52 -25.82 6.37
N MET A 288 3.89 -24.73 7.05
CA MET A 288 3.22 -23.44 6.87
C MET A 288 3.29 -22.96 5.44
N LEU A 289 4.41 -23.19 4.77
CA LEU A 289 4.64 -22.74 3.40
C LEU A 289 3.96 -23.66 2.37
N ASN A 290 4.04 -25.00 2.57
CA ASN A 290 3.65 -25.96 1.55
C ASN A 290 2.33 -26.68 1.86
N ARG A 291 1.89 -26.78 3.14
CA ARG A 291 0.71 -27.57 3.57
C ARG A 291 -0.45 -26.74 4.12
N SER A 292 -0.28 -25.45 4.34
CA SER A 292 -1.32 -24.60 4.94
C SER A 292 -2.44 -24.17 3.98
N GLY A 293 -2.40 -24.63 2.72
CA GLY A 293 -3.30 -24.16 1.68
C GLY A 293 -2.84 -22.82 1.06
N TYR A 294 -3.80 -22.03 0.55
CA TYR A 294 -3.48 -20.79 -0.16
C TYR A 294 -4.52 -19.70 0.05
N PHE A 295 -4.14 -18.49 -0.26
CA PHE A 295 -5.05 -17.39 -0.51
C PHE A 295 -4.83 -16.80 -1.91
N GLN A 296 -5.89 -16.26 -2.48
CA GLN A 296 -5.84 -15.47 -3.72
C GLN A 296 -6.75 -14.26 -3.55
N ASP A 297 -6.15 -13.06 -3.63
CA ASP A 297 -6.85 -11.77 -3.60
C ASP A 297 -6.79 -11.15 -5.00
N LYS A 298 -7.96 -10.89 -5.58
CA LYS A 298 -8.11 -10.18 -6.85
C LYS A 298 -8.76 -8.84 -6.57
N GLN A 299 -8.16 -7.77 -7.07
CA GLN A 299 -8.69 -6.43 -6.90
C GLN A 299 -8.83 -5.77 -8.26
N LEU A 300 -9.98 -5.17 -8.47
CA LEU A 300 -10.27 -4.34 -9.64
C LEU A 300 -10.62 -2.94 -9.15
N TYR A 301 -9.96 -1.94 -9.68
CA TYR A 301 -10.25 -0.54 -9.44
C TYR A 301 -10.51 0.17 -10.76
N GLY A 302 -11.54 0.99 -10.80
CA GLY A 302 -11.86 1.86 -11.92
C GLY A 302 -12.20 3.26 -11.42
N SER A 303 -11.74 4.26 -12.14
CA SER A 303 -11.97 5.67 -11.86
C SER A 303 -12.28 6.42 -13.14
N PHE A 304 -13.33 7.20 -13.09
CA PHE A 304 -13.77 8.09 -14.16
C PHE A 304 -13.92 9.50 -13.61
N ARG A 305 -13.43 10.49 -14.37
CA ARG A 305 -13.69 11.90 -14.10
C ARG A 305 -13.91 12.63 -15.40
N THR A 306 -14.94 13.45 -15.48
CA THR A 306 -15.14 14.39 -16.57
C THR A 306 -15.30 15.81 -16.01
N LYS A 307 -14.66 16.79 -16.65
CA LYS A 307 -14.72 18.20 -16.29
C LYS A 307 -15.04 19.03 -17.53
N LEU A 308 -16.17 19.73 -17.47
CA LEU A 308 -16.51 20.74 -18.47
C LEU A 308 -16.12 22.12 -17.93
N SER A 309 -15.34 22.86 -18.68
CA SER A 309 -14.85 24.19 -18.33
C SER A 309 -15.29 25.20 -19.40
N GLN A 310 -15.79 26.35 -18.96
CA GLN A 310 -16.24 27.43 -19.80
C GLN A 310 -15.50 28.72 -19.45
N ASP A 311 -14.81 29.31 -20.41
CA ASP A 311 -14.28 30.66 -20.30
C ASP A 311 -15.44 31.66 -20.46
N LEU A 312 -15.62 32.50 -19.44
CA LEU A 312 -16.69 33.49 -19.35
C LEU A 312 -16.15 34.93 -19.55
N SER A 313 -15.04 35.08 -20.26
CA SER A 313 -14.41 36.39 -20.53
C SER A 313 -15.35 37.33 -21.27
N PHE A 314 -16.40 36.84 -21.92
CA PHE A 314 -17.46 37.65 -22.50
C PHE A 314 -18.35 38.38 -21.47
N ILE A 315 -18.37 37.93 -20.22
CA ILE A 315 -19.01 38.61 -19.08
C ILE A 315 -17.99 39.54 -18.42
N THR A 316 -16.85 38.98 -18.01
CA THR A 316 -15.72 39.71 -17.47
C THR A 316 -14.41 38.95 -17.70
N GLU A 317 -13.39 39.66 -18.11
CA GLU A 317 -12.07 39.05 -18.37
C GLU A 317 -11.51 38.36 -17.13
N GLY A 318 -11.01 37.13 -17.31
CA GLY A 318 -10.43 36.33 -16.24
C GLY A 318 -11.44 35.48 -15.48
N LEU A 319 -12.74 35.49 -15.82
CA LEU A 319 -13.78 34.62 -15.22
C LEU A 319 -13.86 33.31 -15.97
N LYS A 320 -13.89 32.19 -15.20
CA LYS A 320 -14.10 30.83 -15.72
C LYS A 320 -15.07 30.08 -14.80
N ALA A 321 -15.90 29.23 -15.40
CA ALA A 321 -16.73 28.29 -14.66
C ALA A 321 -16.37 26.86 -15.05
N SER A 322 -16.52 25.93 -14.13
CA SER A 322 -16.36 24.50 -14.45
C SER A 322 -17.25 23.61 -13.58
N VAL A 323 -17.62 22.46 -14.15
CA VAL A 323 -18.32 21.38 -13.42
C VAL A 323 -17.57 20.09 -13.71
N ALA A 324 -17.26 19.35 -12.65
CA ALA A 324 -16.62 18.04 -12.73
C ALA A 324 -17.52 16.99 -12.07
N LEU A 325 -17.65 15.86 -12.73
CA LEU A 325 -18.30 14.65 -12.23
C LEU A 325 -17.25 13.57 -12.08
N SER A 326 -17.38 12.74 -11.06
CA SER A 326 -16.45 11.66 -10.79
C SER A 326 -17.14 10.42 -10.25
N MET A 327 -16.54 9.29 -10.55
CA MET A 327 -16.91 7.99 -10.01
C MET A 327 -15.66 7.14 -9.83
N ASP A 328 -15.47 6.63 -8.62
CA ASP A 328 -14.45 5.62 -8.31
C ASP A 328 -15.16 4.34 -7.85
N SER A 329 -14.66 3.19 -8.27
CA SER A 329 -15.16 1.89 -7.86
C SER A 329 -14.00 0.93 -7.61
N ARG A 330 -14.08 0.14 -6.53
CA ARG A 330 -13.13 -0.92 -6.22
C ARG A 330 -13.90 -2.17 -5.82
N THR A 331 -13.49 -3.30 -6.40
CA THR A 331 -13.98 -4.62 -5.99
C THR A 331 -12.78 -5.46 -5.56
N ILE A 332 -12.91 -6.10 -4.42
CA ILE A 332 -11.93 -7.05 -3.89
C ILE A 332 -12.62 -8.40 -3.79
N SER A 333 -12.06 -9.41 -4.41
CA SER A 333 -12.49 -10.80 -4.29
C SER A 333 -11.37 -11.59 -3.64
N SER A 334 -11.62 -12.12 -2.45
CA SER A 334 -10.68 -12.90 -1.66
C SER A 334 -11.12 -14.34 -1.60
N ILE A 335 -10.26 -15.25 -2.04
CA ILE A 335 -10.42 -16.70 -1.93
C ILE A 335 -9.39 -17.20 -0.93
N ARG A 336 -9.84 -17.91 0.11
CA ARG A 336 -8.97 -18.53 1.08
C ARG A 336 -9.30 -20.02 1.20
N ARG A 337 -8.28 -20.84 1.15
CA ARG A 337 -8.34 -22.27 1.34
C ARG A 337 -7.25 -22.64 2.33
N THR A 338 -7.61 -22.76 3.59
CA THR A 338 -6.65 -23.03 4.67
C THR A 338 -6.86 -24.41 5.23
N ILE A 339 -5.76 -25.08 5.55
CA ILE A 339 -5.71 -26.42 6.09
C ILE A 339 -4.94 -26.35 7.41
N THR A 340 -5.48 -26.96 8.44
CA THR A 340 -4.76 -27.25 9.67
C THR A 340 -4.23 -28.67 9.58
N PHE A 341 -2.93 -28.85 9.70
CA PHE A 341 -2.26 -30.14 9.60
C PHE A 341 -1.78 -30.59 10.97
N ALA A 342 -1.69 -31.90 11.18
CA ALA A 342 -1.19 -32.49 12.44
C ALA A 342 0.32 -32.23 12.56
N TYR A 343 0.78 -31.95 13.80
CA TYR A 343 2.19 -31.94 14.16
C TYR A 343 2.51 -33.18 14.97
N TYR A 344 3.70 -33.70 14.73
CA TYR A 344 4.24 -34.83 15.42
C TYR A 344 5.60 -34.53 16.03
N GLU A 345 5.84 -35.09 17.19
CA GLU A 345 7.10 -35.00 17.92
C GLU A 345 7.54 -36.40 18.29
N LYS A 346 8.83 -36.67 18.26
CA LYS A 346 9.37 -37.98 18.61
C LYS A 346 9.15 -38.26 20.09
N ASP A 347 8.69 -39.48 20.42
CA ASP A 347 8.59 -39.91 21.81
C ASP A 347 10.01 -40.08 22.40
N ALA A 348 10.17 -39.60 23.64
CA ALA A 348 11.48 -39.61 24.33
C ALA A 348 11.96 -41.02 24.69
N THR A 349 11.06 -41.99 24.74
CA THR A 349 11.34 -43.35 25.22
C THR A 349 11.32 -44.39 24.11
N ASN A 350 10.67 -44.13 22.98
CA ASN A 350 10.55 -45.07 21.87
C ASN A 350 10.73 -44.36 20.53
N GLU A 351 11.84 -44.68 19.85
CA GLU A 351 12.22 -44.04 18.60
C GLU A 351 11.25 -44.25 17.43
N ASN A 352 10.43 -45.28 17.49
CA ASN A 352 9.45 -45.63 16.45
C ASN A 352 8.05 -45.03 16.72
N VAL A 353 7.90 -44.30 17.82
CA VAL A 353 6.65 -43.66 18.18
C VAL A 353 6.74 -42.17 18.01
N LEU A 354 5.77 -41.59 17.29
CA LEU A 354 5.59 -40.16 17.17
C LEU A 354 4.35 -39.75 17.97
N ARG A 355 4.53 -38.81 18.87
CA ARG A 355 3.44 -38.22 19.65
C ARG A 355 2.82 -37.09 18.83
N ARG A 356 1.49 -37.15 18.64
CA ARG A 356 0.75 -36.05 18.02
C ARG A 356 0.68 -34.89 19.01
N THR A 357 1.19 -33.71 18.60
CA THR A 357 1.21 -32.48 19.40
C THR A 357 0.13 -31.50 19.00
N ARG A 358 -0.45 -31.63 17.80
CA ARG A 358 -1.60 -30.88 17.31
C ARG A 358 -2.52 -31.77 16.50
N GLU A 359 -3.82 -31.65 16.75
CA GLU A 359 -4.84 -32.38 15.99
C GLU A 359 -4.86 -31.90 14.52
N ASP A 360 -5.19 -32.82 13.65
CA ASP A 360 -5.46 -32.57 12.26
C ASP A 360 -6.90 -32.06 12.08
N ASP A 361 -7.08 -30.97 11.36
CA ASP A 361 -8.38 -30.58 10.84
C ASP A 361 -8.34 -30.81 9.32
N SER A 362 -8.74 -32.03 8.93
CA SER A 362 -8.78 -32.44 7.53
C SER A 362 -9.79 -31.64 6.70
N MET A 363 -10.61 -30.80 7.32
CA MET A 363 -11.53 -29.93 6.62
C MET A 363 -10.81 -28.68 6.11
N ILE A 364 -10.83 -28.51 4.80
CA ILE A 364 -10.40 -27.26 4.17
C ILE A 364 -11.36 -26.16 4.60
N ASN A 365 -10.86 -25.21 5.36
CA ASN A 365 -11.62 -24.00 5.66
C ASN A 365 -11.70 -23.13 4.38
N LYS A 366 -12.92 -23.01 3.83
CA LYS A 366 -13.19 -22.27 2.60
C LYS A 366 -13.85 -20.95 2.96
N VAL A 367 -13.14 -19.86 2.67
CA VAL A 367 -13.69 -18.52 2.81
C VAL A 367 -13.60 -17.84 1.44
N ASP A 368 -14.77 -17.46 0.91
CA ASP A 368 -14.90 -16.68 -0.30
C ASP A 368 -15.61 -15.38 0.10
N ASN A 369 -14.93 -14.27 -0.05
CA ASN A 369 -15.46 -12.96 0.30
C ASN A 369 -15.28 -11.99 -0.87
N THR A 370 -16.33 -11.23 -1.16
CA THR A 370 -16.26 -10.14 -2.13
C THR A 370 -16.74 -8.88 -1.43
N SER A 371 -15.97 -7.82 -1.52
CA SER A 371 -16.35 -6.50 -1.04
C SER A 371 -16.24 -5.49 -2.17
N SER A 372 -17.14 -4.52 -2.17
CA SER A 372 -17.13 -3.43 -3.13
C SER A 372 -17.19 -2.07 -2.43
N PHE A 373 -16.54 -1.11 -3.05
CA PHE A 373 -16.55 0.29 -2.66
C PHE A 373 -16.89 1.14 -3.88
N ARG A 374 -17.73 2.13 -3.71
CA ARG A 374 -18.04 3.13 -4.74
C ARG A 374 -18.07 4.52 -4.14
N ARG A 375 -17.42 5.47 -4.82
CA ARG A 375 -17.51 6.90 -4.51
C ARG A 375 -17.98 7.64 -5.76
N THR A 376 -18.94 8.52 -5.59
CA THR A 376 -19.40 9.45 -6.62
C THR A 376 -19.28 10.87 -6.11
N GLY A 377 -18.91 11.80 -6.99
CA GLY A 377 -18.72 13.19 -6.62
C GLY A 377 -19.07 14.17 -7.72
N ILE A 378 -19.45 15.37 -7.29
CA ILE A 378 -19.64 16.54 -8.14
C ILE A 378 -18.89 17.72 -7.54
N VAL A 379 -18.20 18.48 -8.39
CA VAL A 379 -17.56 19.76 -8.05
C VAL A 379 -18.00 20.80 -9.06
N ALA A 380 -18.60 21.88 -8.59
CA ALA A 380 -18.90 23.06 -9.41
C ALA A 380 -18.03 24.23 -8.93
N GLN A 381 -17.37 24.93 -9.83
CA GLN A 381 -16.32 25.90 -9.49
C GLN A 381 -16.40 27.15 -10.36
N LEU A 382 -16.17 28.32 -9.75
CA LEU A 382 -15.95 29.61 -10.38
C LEU A 382 -14.57 30.12 -10.03
N ASP A 383 -13.79 30.46 -11.03
CA ASP A 383 -12.46 31.03 -10.91
C ASP A 383 -12.45 32.44 -11.50
N TYR A 384 -11.86 33.38 -10.81
CA TYR A 384 -11.62 34.73 -11.30
C TYR A 384 -10.17 35.12 -11.06
N ASN A 385 -9.48 35.63 -12.10
CA ASN A 385 -8.12 36.14 -11.98
C ASN A 385 -7.90 37.29 -12.96
N ARG A 386 -7.68 38.49 -12.42
CA ARG A 386 -7.43 39.67 -13.23
C ARG A 386 -6.50 40.66 -12.54
N THR A 387 -5.67 41.35 -13.35
CA THR A 387 -4.80 42.42 -12.88
C THR A 387 -5.23 43.74 -13.48
N PHE A 388 -5.46 44.72 -12.60
CA PHE A 388 -5.83 46.10 -12.94
C PHE A 388 -4.66 47.03 -12.57
N GLY A 389 -3.77 47.27 -13.52
CA GLY A 389 -2.55 48.03 -13.26
C GLY A 389 -1.67 47.34 -12.21
N LYS A 390 -1.58 47.94 -11.00
CA LYS A 390 -0.83 47.38 -9.89
C LYS A 390 -1.65 46.47 -8.96
N HIS A 391 -2.96 46.35 -9.21
CA HIS A 391 -3.89 45.63 -8.37
C HIS A 391 -4.19 44.25 -8.98
N GLY A 392 -3.75 43.18 -8.33
CA GLY A 392 -4.10 41.79 -8.68
C GLY A 392 -5.24 41.31 -7.84
N VAL A 393 -6.29 40.79 -8.45
CA VAL A 393 -7.48 40.22 -7.80
C VAL A 393 -7.63 38.78 -8.26
N SER A 394 -7.70 37.86 -7.33
CA SER A 394 -7.99 36.45 -7.59
C SER A 394 -9.11 36.00 -6.67
N ALA A 395 -10.01 35.19 -7.17
CA ALA A 395 -11.09 34.59 -6.38
C ALA A 395 -11.39 33.19 -6.88
N LEU A 396 -11.74 32.32 -5.94
CA LEU A 396 -12.18 30.96 -6.19
C LEU A 396 -13.41 30.70 -5.32
N ALA A 397 -14.47 30.20 -5.91
CA ALA A 397 -15.61 29.68 -5.19
C ALA A 397 -15.96 28.31 -5.74
N PHE A 398 -16.13 27.31 -4.88
CA PHE A 398 -16.55 25.99 -5.33
C PHE A 398 -17.50 25.32 -4.34
N TYR A 399 -18.40 24.56 -4.92
CA TYR A 399 -19.25 23.58 -4.25
C TYR A 399 -18.71 22.20 -4.54
N GLU A 400 -18.58 21.36 -3.52
CA GLU A 400 -18.31 19.95 -3.69
C GLU A 400 -19.27 19.09 -2.87
N GLN A 401 -19.63 17.97 -3.46
CA GLN A 401 -20.39 16.92 -2.80
C GLN A 401 -19.85 15.58 -3.23
N TYR A 402 -19.72 14.66 -2.26
CA TYR A 402 -19.47 13.26 -2.58
C TYR A 402 -20.25 12.32 -1.67
N GLU A 403 -20.50 11.14 -2.20
CA GLU A 403 -21.04 10.00 -1.48
C GLU A 403 -20.10 8.81 -1.68
N SER A 404 -19.70 8.20 -0.58
CA SER A 404 -18.94 6.94 -0.57
C SER A 404 -19.81 5.85 0.01
N ASN A 405 -19.93 4.74 -0.70
CA ASN A 405 -20.66 3.57 -0.27
C ASN A 405 -19.68 2.39 -0.19
N ASP A 406 -19.54 1.84 0.99
CA ASP A 406 -18.84 0.58 1.26
C ASP A 406 -19.93 -0.40 1.72
N GLU A 407 -20.02 -1.58 1.13
CA GLU A 407 -21.08 -2.56 1.42
C GLU A 407 -21.20 -2.93 2.90
N MET A 408 -20.13 -2.72 3.67
CA MET A 408 -20.08 -3.09 5.09
C MET A 408 -20.48 -1.97 6.06
N VAL A 409 -20.66 -0.73 5.56
CA VAL A 409 -20.95 0.46 6.41
C VAL A 409 -21.95 1.40 5.77
N LEU A 410 -22.59 2.20 6.60
CA LEU A 410 -23.50 3.23 6.12
C LEU A 410 -22.79 4.22 5.18
N PRO A 411 -23.44 4.67 4.10
CA PRO A 411 -22.85 5.61 3.16
C PRO A 411 -22.34 6.88 3.84
N THR A 412 -21.10 7.24 3.52
CA THR A 412 -20.50 8.49 3.96
C THR A 412 -20.87 9.60 2.98
N ARG A 413 -21.45 10.69 3.48
CA ARG A 413 -21.82 11.85 2.68
C ARG A 413 -21.14 13.09 3.19
N PHE A 414 -20.61 13.87 2.27
CA PHE A 414 -19.94 15.12 2.53
C PHE A 414 -20.41 16.20 1.55
N GLN A 415 -20.58 17.42 2.05
CA GLN A 415 -20.89 18.60 1.25
C GLN A 415 -20.06 19.77 1.74
N SER A 416 -19.61 20.64 0.83
CA SER A 416 -18.98 21.88 1.20
C SER A 416 -19.20 22.99 0.17
N VAL A 417 -19.24 24.22 0.68
CA VAL A 417 -19.12 25.45 -0.09
C VAL A 417 -17.86 26.16 0.41
N ASN A 418 -16.92 26.39 -0.48
CA ASN A 418 -15.63 26.96 -0.12
C ASN A 418 -15.38 28.19 -0.98
N GLY A 419 -14.77 29.21 -0.39
CA GLY A 419 -14.40 30.44 -1.06
C GLY A 419 -13.01 30.90 -0.66
N TRP A 420 -12.28 31.42 -1.62
CA TRP A 420 -11.01 32.09 -1.44
C TRP A 420 -11.03 33.41 -2.22
N PHE A 421 -10.58 34.46 -1.60
CA PHE A 421 -10.34 35.77 -2.20
C PHE A 421 -8.93 36.21 -1.90
N GLY A 422 -8.14 36.48 -2.93
CA GLY A 422 -6.78 36.98 -2.86
C GLY A 422 -6.66 38.35 -3.51
N TYR A 423 -6.02 39.29 -2.83
CA TYR A 423 -5.68 40.60 -3.36
C TYR A 423 -4.18 40.81 -3.21
N ASN A 424 -3.54 41.34 -4.26
CA ASN A 424 -2.16 41.77 -4.20
C ASN A 424 -1.99 43.16 -4.79
N TYR A 425 -1.11 43.97 -4.17
CA TYR A 425 -0.72 45.27 -4.66
C TYR A 425 0.73 45.26 -5.09
N ASP A 426 0.98 45.58 -6.36
CA ASP A 426 2.30 45.73 -7.02
C ASP A 426 3.19 44.48 -6.83
N LYS A 427 2.58 43.30 -6.64
CA LYS A 427 3.24 42.03 -6.24
C LYS A 427 4.10 42.16 -4.97
N LYS A 428 3.83 43.12 -4.12
CA LYS A 428 4.54 43.43 -2.87
C LYS A 428 3.76 43.01 -1.65
N TYR A 429 2.50 43.39 -1.58
CA TYR A 429 1.61 43.15 -0.46
C TYR A 429 0.48 42.26 -0.90
N GLY A 430 0.23 41.19 -0.15
CA GLY A 430 -0.86 40.26 -0.41
C GLY A 430 -1.73 40.05 0.83
N ILE A 431 -3.02 39.86 0.61
CA ILE A 431 -3.97 39.41 1.62
C ILE A 431 -4.84 38.32 1.01
N ASP A 432 -5.05 37.24 1.77
CA ASP A 432 -5.97 36.18 1.41
C ASP A 432 -7.03 36.00 2.48
N VAL A 433 -8.27 35.84 2.05
CA VAL A 433 -9.42 35.53 2.90
C VAL A 433 -10.03 34.22 2.38
N ILE A 434 -10.16 33.25 3.28
CA ILE A 434 -10.68 31.92 2.95
C ILE A 434 -11.83 31.61 3.87
N GLY A 435 -12.91 31.04 3.33
CA GLY A 435 -14.04 30.55 4.08
C GLY A 435 -14.43 29.16 3.57
N ALA A 436 -14.53 28.18 4.46
CA ALA A 436 -15.03 26.85 4.16
C ALA A 436 -16.25 26.54 5.03
N TYR A 437 -17.40 26.31 4.42
CA TYR A 437 -18.62 25.87 5.06
C TYR A 437 -18.87 24.40 4.71
N GLN A 438 -18.66 23.51 5.67
CA GLN A 438 -18.55 22.07 5.43
C GLN A 438 -19.51 21.28 6.29
N GLY A 439 -20.11 20.26 5.70
CA GLY A 439 -21.07 19.38 6.36
C GLY A 439 -20.69 17.90 6.22
N SER A 440 -20.94 17.15 7.29
CA SER A 440 -20.73 15.70 7.34
C SER A 440 -21.99 15.00 7.91
N HIS A 441 -22.32 13.84 7.35
CA HIS A 441 -23.38 12.98 7.83
C HIS A 441 -23.14 12.40 9.24
N LYS A 442 -21.89 12.45 9.72
CA LYS A 442 -21.49 11.93 11.05
C LYS A 442 -22.07 12.73 12.22
N PHE A 443 -22.55 13.94 11.95
CA PHE A 443 -23.12 14.80 12.98
C PHE A 443 -24.66 14.79 12.93
N GLY A 444 -25.29 14.95 14.09
CA GLY A 444 -26.74 14.94 14.23
C GLY A 444 -27.44 16.13 13.53
N PRO A 445 -28.77 16.06 13.37
CA PRO A 445 -29.54 17.17 12.80
C PRO A 445 -29.28 18.49 13.51
N GLY A 446 -29.14 19.58 12.75
CA GLY A 446 -28.85 20.92 13.28
C GLY A 446 -27.36 21.21 13.54
N HIS A 447 -26.48 20.19 13.58
CA HIS A 447 -25.04 20.32 13.84
C HIS A 447 -24.16 19.77 12.72
N LYS A 448 -24.72 19.53 11.54
CA LYS A 448 -24.01 18.88 10.43
C LYS A 448 -22.98 19.77 9.76
N PHE A 449 -23.11 21.08 9.85
CA PHE A 449 -22.25 22.03 9.16
C PHE A 449 -21.45 22.89 10.13
N GLY A 450 -20.18 23.14 9.78
CA GLY A 450 -19.28 24.06 10.46
C GLY A 450 -18.69 25.07 9.50
N PHE A 451 -18.39 26.28 9.98
CA PHE A 451 -17.72 27.32 9.22
C PHE A 451 -16.29 27.49 9.70
N PHE A 452 -15.35 27.52 8.75
CA PHE A 452 -13.90 27.55 8.99
C PHE A 452 -13.28 28.75 8.25
N PRO A 453 -13.22 29.94 8.88
CA PRO A 453 -12.62 31.11 8.28
C PRO A 453 -11.09 31.12 8.48
N THR A 454 -10.36 31.66 7.52
CA THR A 454 -8.91 31.90 7.61
C THR A 454 -8.55 33.19 6.90
N ILE A 455 -7.65 33.99 7.49
CA ILE A 455 -7.10 35.20 6.90
C ILE A 455 -5.58 35.08 6.95
N SER A 456 -4.92 35.40 5.84
CA SER A 456 -3.46 35.51 5.78
C SER A 456 -3.02 36.79 5.08
N ALA A 457 -1.85 37.29 5.46
CA ALA A 457 -1.22 38.46 4.83
C ALA A 457 0.26 38.14 4.54
N GLY A 458 0.76 38.67 3.45
CA GLY A 458 2.13 38.48 3.00
C GLY A 458 2.76 39.76 2.48
N TRP A 459 4.06 39.90 2.70
CA TRP A 459 4.88 40.96 2.16
C TRP A 459 6.08 40.38 1.40
N THR A 460 6.20 40.71 0.14
CA THR A 460 7.33 40.30 -0.71
C THR A 460 8.41 41.39 -0.65
N VAL A 461 9.25 41.31 0.35
CA VAL A 461 10.31 42.32 0.62
C VAL A 461 11.26 42.47 -0.55
N SER A 462 11.53 41.38 -1.30
CA SER A 462 12.41 41.39 -2.48
C SER A 462 11.91 42.25 -3.64
N ASN A 463 10.64 42.65 -3.65
CA ASN A 463 10.05 43.53 -4.65
C ASN A 463 10.10 45.03 -4.27
N GLU A 464 10.60 45.34 -3.07
CA GLU A 464 10.76 46.72 -2.63
C GLU A 464 11.96 47.41 -3.29
N SER A 465 11.85 48.75 -3.46
CA SER A 465 12.90 49.54 -4.08
C SER A 465 14.23 49.49 -3.34
N PHE A 466 14.18 49.46 -2.03
CA PHE A 466 15.37 49.35 -1.15
C PHE A 466 16.09 48.00 -1.26
N TRP A 467 15.40 46.95 -1.70
CA TRP A 467 15.98 45.59 -1.86
C TRP A 467 16.79 45.43 -3.15
N LYS A 468 16.68 46.39 -4.10
CA LYS A 468 17.37 46.29 -5.40
C LYS A 468 18.89 46.20 -5.26
N ASP A 469 19.46 46.88 -4.26
CA ASP A 469 20.89 46.84 -4.00
C ASP A 469 21.32 45.59 -3.23
N ALA A 470 20.43 45.02 -2.39
CA ALA A 470 20.66 43.79 -1.66
C ALA A 470 20.65 42.51 -2.55
N LYS A 471 20.01 42.56 -3.76
CA LYS A 471 20.08 41.46 -4.73
C LYS A 471 21.50 41.17 -5.26
N LYS A 472 22.45 42.08 -5.03
CA LYS A 472 23.87 41.86 -5.36
C LYS A 472 24.57 40.98 -4.29
N ILE A 473 23.98 40.82 -3.11
CA ILE A 473 24.58 40.14 -1.95
C ILE A 473 23.86 38.82 -1.67
N VAL A 474 22.54 38.76 -1.90
CA VAL A 474 21.70 37.56 -1.72
C VAL A 474 21.03 37.25 -3.05
N PRO A 475 21.49 36.23 -3.80
CA PRO A 475 20.96 35.84 -5.09
C PRO A 475 19.54 35.26 -5.04
#